data_a6891e71651a5b26b53a486fd855faaa
#
_entry.id   a6891e71651a5b26b53a486fd855faaa
#
_cell.length_a   1.000
_cell.length_b   1.000
_cell.length_c   1.000
_cell.angle_alpha   90.00
_cell.angle_beta   90.00
_cell.angle_gamma   90.00
#
_symmetry.space_group_name_H-M   'P 1'
#
loop_
_entity.id
_entity.type
_entity.pdbx_description
1 polymer ?
#
loop_
_entity_poly.entity_id
_entity_poly.type
_entity_poly.pdbx_seq_one_letter_code
_entity_poly.pdbx_strand_id
1 'polypeptide(L)'
;MYLGEDFKKFLEPQTNRRDFILNWLSARGVKTAVMPIDGHEHICVVFPKESYSPLFKIKTVIAHYDIFPGSPGANDNTSSVFCLMNWAARLYNSGIRHNVRLIFTDGEEIASVRKDSEPAQKSFSAENPVSAQGAFGLANVFKRLNIVDDDVYVFDCVGRGTVPVLSKSFVPLKAASKFRNSFFSIESRIARILRSSCDGKFVSLPVPYSDNAGFLAHGIAAVAVTMLPVDEANEYMFNLVRFPYLEDFVLNRKVPQDVEKSFLEKMIPASWKKFHTRQDNFDSLTEESFVMMEKILQNLAVLKIPC
;
A
#
# COMPACT_ATOMS: atom_id res chain seq x y z
N MET A 1 -20.04 5.73 6.04
CA MET A 1 -19.42 4.98 7.17
C MET A 1 -18.57 3.87 6.53
N TYR A 2 -17.25 3.86 6.79
CA TYR A 2 -16.34 2.87 6.20
C TYR A 2 -16.43 1.52 6.92
N LEU A 3 -16.55 1.54 8.23
CA LEU A 3 -16.61 0.37 9.11
C LEU A 3 -18.05 -0.14 9.27
N GLY A 4 -18.73 -0.40 8.15
CA GLY A 4 -20.10 -0.93 8.10
C GLY A 4 -20.15 -2.45 7.88
N GLU A 5 -21.36 -2.97 7.65
CA GLU A 5 -21.61 -4.40 7.43
C GLU A 5 -20.84 -4.96 6.23
N ASP A 6 -20.69 -4.18 5.13
CA ASP A 6 -19.91 -4.61 3.97
C ASP A 6 -18.44 -4.88 4.34
N PHE A 7 -17.86 -4.05 5.24
CA PHE A 7 -16.49 -4.24 5.72
C PHE A 7 -16.37 -5.53 6.53
N LYS A 8 -17.28 -5.78 7.46
CA LYS A 8 -17.31 -7.00 8.27
C LYS A 8 -17.45 -8.23 7.41
N LYS A 9 -18.36 -8.20 6.43
CA LYS A 9 -18.56 -9.30 5.47
C LYS A 9 -17.31 -9.59 4.65
N PHE A 10 -16.55 -8.57 4.28
CA PHE A 10 -15.30 -8.75 3.54
C PHE A 10 -14.23 -9.46 4.37
N LEU A 11 -14.26 -9.32 5.71
CA LEU A 11 -13.34 -9.99 6.63
C LEU A 11 -13.71 -11.44 6.91
N GLU A 12 -14.89 -11.90 6.50
CA GLU A 12 -15.31 -13.30 6.73
C GLU A 12 -14.39 -14.26 5.97
N PRO A 13 -13.90 -15.33 6.60
CA PRO A 13 -12.92 -16.25 6.00
C PRO A 13 -13.36 -16.89 4.67
N GLN A 14 -14.69 -17.06 4.48
CA GLN A 14 -15.27 -17.63 3.27
C GLN A 14 -15.47 -16.63 2.14
N THR A 15 -15.21 -15.33 2.36
CA THR A 15 -15.44 -14.31 1.35
C THR A 15 -14.42 -14.42 0.22
N ASN A 16 -14.91 -14.63 -1.00
CA ASN A 16 -14.10 -14.42 -2.19
C ASN A 16 -13.88 -12.90 -2.37
N ARG A 17 -12.72 -12.41 -1.99
CA ARG A 17 -12.41 -10.98 -1.93
C ARG A 17 -12.44 -10.34 -3.32
N ARG A 18 -11.94 -11.03 -4.35
CA ARG A 18 -12.01 -10.55 -5.74
C ARG A 18 -13.46 -10.33 -6.16
N ASP A 19 -14.29 -11.33 -6.03
CA ASP A 19 -15.68 -11.28 -6.46
C ASP A 19 -16.48 -10.26 -5.64
N PHE A 20 -16.14 -10.11 -4.36
CA PHE A 20 -16.74 -9.08 -3.53
C PHE A 20 -16.43 -7.69 -4.08
N ILE A 21 -15.16 -7.36 -4.39
CA ILE A 21 -14.77 -6.06 -4.94
C ILE A 21 -15.51 -5.78 -6.26
N LEU A 22 -15.51 -6.76 -7.18
CA LEU A 22 -16.17 -6.66 -8.47
C LEU A 22 -17.67 -6.36 -8.32
N ASN A 23 -18.37 -7.13 -7.48
CA ASN A 23 -19.81 -7.00 -7.24
C ASN A 23 -20.14 -5.68 -6.53
N TRP A 24 -19.34 -5.29 -5.52
CA TRP A 24 -19.56 -4.05 -4.78
C TRP A 24 -19.42 -2.80 -5.66
N LEU A 25 -18.40 -2.79 -6.52
CA LEU A 25 -18.16 -1.71 -7.48
C LEU A 25 -19.24 -1.70 -8.58
N SER A 26 -19.58 -2.86 -9.12
CA SER A 26 -20.64 -3.00 -10.14
C SER A 26 -21.99 -2.53 -9.65
N ALA A 27 -22.38 -2.86 -8.41
CA ALA A 27 -23.62 -2.37 -7.78
C ALA A 27 -23.71 -0.84 -7.68
N ARG A 28 -22.55 -0.15 -7.79
CA ARG A 28 -22.46 1.33 -7.80
C ARG A 28 -22.19 1.91 -9.19
N GLY A 29 -22.36 1.08 -10.23
CA GLY A 29 -22.19 1.48 -11.63
C GLY A 29 -20.73 1.64 -12.08
N VAL A 30 -19.77 1.27 -11.24
CA VAL A 30 -18.33 1.37 -11.55
C VAL A 30 -17.91 0.18 -12.41
N LYS A 31 -17.32 0.47 -13.56
CA LYS A 31 -16.77 -0.56 -14.45
C LYS A 31 -15.38 -1.00 -14.00
N THR A 32 -15.14 -2.31 -14.07
CA THR A 32 -13.86 -2.92 -13.72
C THR A 32 -13.40 -3.86 -14.81
N ALA A 33 -12.10 -4.15 -14.85
CA ALA A 33 -11.49 -5.17 -15.67
C ALA A 33 -10.55 -6.02 -14.81
N VAL A 34 -10.62 -7.34 -14.94
CA VAL A 34 -9.66 -8.27 -14.32
C VAL A 34 -8.47 -8.44 -15.26
N MET A 35 -7.27 -8.32 -14.73
CA MET A 35 -6.02 -8.47 -15.44
C MET A 35 -5.26 -9.68 -14.88
N PRO A 36 -5.33 -10.84 -15.55
CA PRO A 36 -4.54 -12.00 -15.16
C PRO A 36 -3.06 -11.78 -15.57
N ILE A 37 -2.16 -11.79 -14.59
CA ILE A 37 -0.72 -11.60 -14.79
C ILE A 37 0.02 -12.58 -13.89
N ASP A 38 0.83 -13.45 -14.47
CA ASP A 38 1.71 -14.40 -13.77
C ASP A 38 0.99 -15.24 -12.68
N GLY A 39 -0.29 -15.59 -12.94
CA GLY A 39 -1.11 -16.39 -12.03
C GLY A 39 -1.88 -15.59 -10.96
N HIS A 40 -1.73 -14.27 -10.94
CA HIS A 40 -2.46 -13.34 -10.08
C HIS A 40 -3.56 -12.61 -10.86
N GLU A 41 -4.63 -12.19 -10.19
CA GLU A 41 -5.78 -11.54 -10.83
C GLU A 41 -5.95 -10.12 -10.29
N HIS A 42 -5.29 -9.15 -10.91
CA HIS A 42 -5.42 -7.74 -10.52
C HIS A 42 -6.74 -7.15 -11.04
N ILE A 43 -7.36 -6.25 -10.28
CA ILE A 43 -8.61 -5.58 -10.66
C ILE A 43 -8.31 -4.11 -10.98
N CYS A 44 -8.57 -3.69 -12.22
CA CYS A 44 -8.44 -2.31 -12.64
C CYS A 44 -9.82 -1.64 -12.71
N VAL A 45 -9.97 -0.45 -12.13
CA VAL A 45 -11.15 0.39 -12.33
C VAL A 45 -11.07 1.08 -13.68
N VAL A 46 -12.11 0.90 -14.52
CA VAL A 46 -12.17 1.46 -15.87
C VAL A 46 -12.94 2.78 -15.84
N PHE A 47 -12.24 3.87 -15.56
CA PHE A 47 -12.85 5.20 -15.57
C PHE A 47 -13.20 5.68 -16.99
N PRO A 48 -14.23 6.54 -17.16
CA PRO A 48 -14.54 7.17 -18.44
C PRO A 48 -13.35 7.96 -19.01
N LYS A 49 -13.26 8.06 -20.34
CA LYS A 49 -12.17 8.80 -21.02
C LYS A 49 -12.10 10.26 -20.57
N GLU A 50 -13.21 10.85 -20.26
CA GLU A 50 -13.39 12.23 -19.78
C GLU A 50 -12.71 12.49 -18.44
N SER A 51 -12.44 11.43 -17.69
CA SER A 51 -11.68 11.49 -16.41
C SER A 51 -10.21 11.81 -16.60
N TYR A 52 -9.72 11.71 -17.83
CA TYR A 52 -8.30 11.88 -18.17
C TYR A 52 -8.07 13.12 -19.04
N SER A 53 -6.95 13.77 -18.80
CA SER A 53 -6.41 14.83 -19.64
C SER A 53 -5.01 14.44 -20.13
N PRO A 54 -4.70 14.55 -21.43
CA PRO A 54 -3.36 14.24 -21.94
C PRO A 54 -2.29 15.23 -21.46
N LEU A 55 -2.69 16.35 -20.87
CA LEU A 55 -1.77 17.36 -20.33
C LEU A 55 -1.18 16.98 -18.98
N PHE A 56 -1.72 15.95 -18.31
CA PHE A 56 -1.33 15.56 -16.96
C PHE A 56 -0.97 14.08 -16.88
N LYS A 57 0.07 13.79 -16.11
CA LYS A 57 0.46 12.42 -15.78
C LYS A 57 -0.66 11.65 -15.12
N ILE A 58 -0.68 10.34 -15.32
CA ILE A 58 -1.55 9.43 -14.61
C ILE A 58 -0.97 9.17 -13.20
N LYS A 59 -1.85 9.16 -12.23
CA LYS A 59 -1.59 8.72 -10.86
C LYS A 59 -2.12 7.30 -10.73
N THR A 60 -1.23 6.32 -10.72
CA THR A 60 -1.58 4.93 -10.46
C THR A 60 -1.65 4.72 -8.96
N VAL A 61 -2.81 4.34 -8.45
CA VAL A 61 -3.09 4.14 -7.02
C VAL A 61 -3.42 2.68 -6.78
N ILE A 62 -2.75 2.08 -5.81
CA ILE A 62 -2.72 0.63 -5.60
C ILE A 62 -3.00 0.30 -4.13
N ALA A 63 -3.73 -0.81 -3.91
CA ALA A 63 -3.79 -1.55 -2.66
C ALA A 63 -3.96 -3.05 -2.98
N HIS A 64 -3.26 -3.92 -2.28
CA HIS A 64 -3.48 -5.37 -2.43
C HIS A 64 -4.75 -5.81 -1.70
N TYR A 65 -5.42 -6.83 -2.26
CA TYR A 65 -6.66 -7.33 -1.69
C TYR A 65 -6.54 -8.76 -1.14
N ASP A 66 -5.46 -9.45 -1.42
CA ASP A 66 -5.17 -10.74 -0.81
C ASP A 66 -4.83 -10.57 0.68
N ILE A 67 -4.82 -11.68 1.41
CA ILE A 67 -4.54 -11.70 2.85
C ILE A 67 -3.60 -12.84 3.19
N PHE A 68 -2.87 -12.66 4.26
CA PHE A 68 -2.09 -13.75 4.83
C PHE A 68 -3.01 -14.85 5.38
N PRO A 69 -2.76 -16.13 5.06
CA PRO A 69 -3.55 -17.27 5.55
C PRO A 69 -3.63 -17.29 7.08
N GLY A 70 -4.87 -17.29 7.61
CA GLY A 70 -5.14 -17.32 9.04
C GLY A 70 -5.22 -15.94 9.73
N SER A 71 -4.93 -14.85 9.00
CA SER A 71 -5.21 -13.48 9.44
C SER A 71 -6.56 -13.02 8.90
N PRO A 72 -7.36 -12.26 9.65
CA PRO A 72 -8.51 -11.54 9.09
C PRO A 72 -8.11 -10.45 8.07
N GLY A 73 -6.90 -9.89 8.21
CA GLY A 73 -6.37 -8.86 7.30
C GLY A 73 -7.17 -7.57 7.34
N ALA A 74 -7.59 -7.12 8.53
CA ALA A 74 -8.44 -5.94 8.65
C ALA A 74 -7.68 -4.64 8.34
N ASN A 75 -6.50 -4.48 8.91
CA ASN A 75 -5.61 -3.37 8.59
C ASN A 75 -4.77 -3.70 7.36
N ASP A 76 -4.29 -4.94 7.27
CA ASP A 76 -3.44 -5.48 6.20
C ASP A 76 -4.23 -6.42 5.26
N ASN A 77 -4.82 -5.95 4.18
CA ASN A 77 -4.89 -4.56 3.72
C ASN A 77 -6.34 -4.17 3.37
N THR A 78 -7.35 -4.78 4.06
CA THR A 78 -8.76 -4.48 3.85
C THR A 78 -9.03 -2.99 4.02
N SER A 79 -8.35 -2.33 4.97
CA SER A 79 -8.53 -0.91 5.24
C SER A 79 -8.28 -0.04 4.01
N SER A 80 -7.16 -0.26 3.30
CA SER A 80 -6.84 0.46 2.07
C SER A 80 -7.80 0.10 0.94
N VAL A 81 -8.15 -1.19 0.80
CA VAL A 81 -9.11 -1.65 -0.22
C VAL A 81 -10.44 -0.92 -0.08
N PHE A 82 -11.01 -0.82 1.13
CA PHE A 82 -12.27 -0.13 1.35
C PHE A 82 -12.19 1.38 1.14
N CYS A 83 -11.07 2.01 1.53
CA CYS A 83 -10.84 3.42 1.20
C CYS A 83 -10.85 3.63 -0.32
N LEU A 84 -10.15 2.78 -1.07
CA LEU A 84 -10.05 2.90 -2.52
C LEU A 84 -11.35 2.52 -3.24
N MET A 85 -12.12 1.52 -2.77
CA MET A 85 -13.43 1.18 -3.32
C MET A 85 -14.40 2.35 -3.21
N ASN A 86 -14.51 2.95 -2.03
CA ASN A 86 -15.36 4.12 -1.81
C ASN A 86 -14.90 5.33 -2.63
N TRP A 87 -13.60 5.54 -2.74
CA TRP A 87 -13.04 6.61 -3.56
C TRP A 87 -13.28 6.38 -5.05
N ALA A 88 -13.14 5.13 -5.54
CA ALA A 88 -13.47 4.77 -6.92
C ALA A 88 -14.91 5.10 -7.28
N ALA A 89 -15.87 4.73 -6.41
CA ALA A 89 -17.28 5.01 -6.63
C ALA A 89 -17.57 6.53 -6.68
N ARG A 90 -16.92 7.31 -5.80
CA ARG A 90 -17.07 8.79 -5.83
C ARG A 90 -16.44 9.41 -7.07
N LEU A 91 -15.22 9.01 -7.45
CA LEU A 91 -14.56 9.53 -8.65
C LEU A 91 -15.34 9.21 -9.92
N TYR A 92 -15.83 7.96 -10.02
CA TYR A 92 -16.57 7.50 -11.19
C TYR A 92 -17.83 8.35 -11.48
N ASN A 93 -18.49 8.77 -10.41
CA ASN A 93 -19.73 9.54 -10.48
C ASN A 93 -19.52 11.07 -10.39
N SER A 94 -18.28 11.54 -10.20
CA SER A 94 -17.99 12.96 -9.95
C SER A 94 -17.98 13.83 -11.20
N GLY A 95 -17.75 13.24 -12.38
CA GLY A 95 -17.54 13.97 -13.63
C GLY A 95 -16.27 14.82 -13.71
N ILE A 96 -15.40 14.77 -12.70
CA ILE A 96 -14.14 15.54 -12.68
C ILE A 96 -13.03 14.84 -13.46
N ARG A 97 -12.09 15.61 -14.00
CA ARG A 97 -10.84 15.10 -14.58
C ARG A 97 -9.82 14.92 -13.49
N HIS A 98 -9.56 13.65 -13.14
CA HIS A 98 -8.70 13.30 -12.02
C HIS A 98 -7.38 12.63 -12.40
N ASN A 99 -7.25 12.09 -13.63
CA ASN A 99 -6.07 11.35 -14.11
C ASN A 99 -5.62 10.24 -13.12
N VAL A 100 -6.56 9.51 -12.55
CA VAL A 100 -6.30 8.37 -11.64
C VAL A 100 -6.50 7.06 -12.39
N ARG A 101 -5.52 6.16 -12.29
CA ARG A 101 -5.64 4.72 -12.55
C ARG A 101 -5.69 4.04 -11.18
N LEU A 102 -6.72 3.24 -10.93
CA LEU A 102 -6.87 2.55 -9.65
C LEU A 102 -6.83 1.05 -9.88
N ILE A 103 -5.95 0.37 -9.15
CA ILE A 103 -5.73 -1.07 -9.27
C ILE A 103 -5.76 -1.68 -7.87
N PHE A 104 -6.57 -2.73 -7.71
CA PHE A 104 -6.47 -3.64 -6.58
C PHE A 104 -5.58 -4.80 -7.01
N THR A 105 -4.47 -4.98 -6.32
CA THR A 105 -3.46 -5.99 -6.62
C THR A 105 -3.73 -7.28 -5.86
N ASP A 106 -3.24 -8.37 -6.42
CA ASP A 106 -3.29 -9.73 -5.85
C ASP A 106 -1.86 -10.24 -5.72
N GLY A 107 -1.60 -11.08 -4.72
CA GLY A 107 -0.33 -11.76 -4.55
C GLY A 107 0.77 -10.93 -3.87
N GLU A 108 0.42 -10.02 -2.97
CA GLU A 108 1.38 -9.40 -2.05
C GLU A 108 1.80 -10.38 -0.96
N GLU A 109 0.84 -11.11 -0.40
CA GLU A 109 0.99 -11.99 0.76
C GLU A 109 1.44 -13.42 0.43
N ILE A 110 1.29 -13.86 -0.81
CA ILE A 110 1.57 -15.25 -1.24
C ILE A 110 3.02 -15.65 -1.04
N ALA A 111 3.93 -14.70 -1.18
CA ALA A 111 5.35 -14.95 -1.01
C ALA A 111 5.73 -15.45 0.40
N SER A 112 4.86 -15.28 1.40
CA SER A 112 5.09 -15.73 2.78
C SER A 112 4.62 -17.16 3.07
N VAL A 113 3.96 -17.83 2.13
CA VAL A 113 3.49 -19.21 2.28
C VAL A 113 4.51 -20.21 1.73
N ARG A 114 5.36 -20.78 2.58
CA ARG A 114 6.15 -21.95 2.21
C ARG A 114 5.24 -23.19 2.10
N LYS A 115 5.45 -23.96 1.03
CA LYS A 115 4.66 -25.18 0.73
C LYS A 115 4.82 -26.33 1.74
N ASP A 116 5.78 -26.26 2.62
CA ASP A 116 6.08 -27.34 3.56
C ASP A 116 6.11 -26.83 4.98
N SER A 117 5.20 -27.40 5.79
CA SER A 117 5.20 -27.40 7.24
C SER A 117 4.45 -26.28 7.96
N GLU A 118 3.90 -26.69 9.08
CA GLU A 118 3.39 -26.01 10.28
C GLU A 118 3.15 -24.49 10.20
N PRO A 119 2.13 -23.98 10.90
CA PRO A 119 1.89 -22.54 10.97
C PRO A 119 3.17 -21.89 11.49
N ALA A 120 3.96 -21.34 10.58
CA ALA A 120 5.20 -20.67 10.91
C ALA A 120 4.88 -19.55 11.89
N GLN A 121 5.42 -19.64 13.10
CA GLN A 121 5.63 -18.44 13.91
C GLN A 121 6.45 -17.49 13.04
N LYS A 122 5.78 -16.44 12.54
CA LYS A 122 6.39 -15.49 11.64
C LYS A 122 7.49 -14.73 12.34
N SER A 123 8.68 -14.86 11.82
CA SER A 123 9.60 -13.76 11.93
C SER A 123 9.15 -12.69 10.93
N PHE A 124 9.14 -11.44 11.34
CA PHE A 124 8.94 -10.25 10.50
C PHE A 124 9.93 -10.20 9.30
N SER A 125 10.91 -11.07 9.29
CA SER A 125 12.01 -11.20 8.33
C SER A 125 11.88 -12.42 7.42
N ALA A 126 10.66 -12.87 7.05
CA ALA A 126 10.55 -13.93 6.05
C ALA A 126 11.15 -13.46 4.72
N GLU A 127 12.11 -14.20 4.20
CA GLU A 127 12.80 -13.94 2.94
C GLU A 127 11.84 -14.18 1.77
N ASN A 128 11.03 -13.18 1.45
CA ASN A 128 10.21 -13.23 0.26
C ASN A 128 10.87 -12.38 -0.82
N PRO A 129 11.29 -12.98 -1.93
CA PRO A 129 11.82 -12.19 -3.02
C PRO A 129 10.69 -11.31 -3.58
N VAL A 130 10.96 -10.02 -3.73
CA VAL A 130 10.04 -9.06 -4.39
C VAL A 130 9.53 -9.60 -5.73
N SER A 131 10.35 -10.40 -6.42
CA SER A 131 10.00 -11.05 -7.69
C SER A 131 8.87 -12.10 -7.60
N ALA A 132 8.46 -12.50 -6.40
CA ALA A 132 7.32 -13.41 -6.20
C ALA A 132 6.00 -12.65 -5.96
N GLN A 133 6.05 -11.34 -5.72
CA GLN A 133 4.84 -10.53 -5.55
C GLN A 133 4.12 -10.30 -6.87
N GLY A 134 2.78 -10.29 -6.85
CA GLY A 134 1.97 -9.99 -8.04
C GLY A 134 2.25 -8.60 -8.62
N ALA A 135 2.54 -7.60 -7.76
CA ALA A 135 2.94 -6.27 -8.18
C ALA A 135 4.24 -6.25 -9.00
N PHE A 136 5.14 -7.23 -8.83
CA PHE A 136 6.33 -7.35 -9.66
C PHE A 136 5.95 -7.69 -11.11
N GLY A 137 5.06 -8.67 -11.31
CA GLY A 137 4.52 -9.03 -12.62
C GLY A 137 3.77 -7.86 -13.26
N LEU A 138 2.93 -7.16 -12.48
CA LEU A 138 2.22 -5.96 -12.93
C LEU A 138 3.19 -4.85 -13.38
N ALA A 139 4.24 -4.59 -12.63
CA ALA A 139 5.27 -3.60 -12.98
C ALA A 139 6.04 -3.99 -14.25
N ASN A 140 6.29 -5.29 -14.46
CA ASN A 140 6.87 -5.78 -15.72
C ASN A 140 5.95 -5.49 -16.92
N VAL A 141 4.63 -5.70 -16.77
CA VAL A 141 3.65 -5.34 -17.80
C VAL A 141 3.67 -3.83 -18.08
N PHE A 142 3.71 -2.99 -17.04
CA PHE A 142 3.82 -1.53 -17.15
C PHE A 142 5.05 -1.14 -17.96
N LYS A 143 6.21 -1.73 -17.65
CA LYS A 143 7.46 -1.49 -18.39
C LYS A 143 7.35 -1.90 -19.86
N ARG A 144 6.77 -3.07 -20.15
CA ARG A 144 6.56 -3.55 -21.53
C ARG A 144 5.62 -2.65 -22.35
N LEU A 145 4.62 -2.08 -21.70
CA LEU A 145 3.67 -1.13 -22.30
C LEU A 145 4.19 0.32 -22.29
N ASN A 146 5.43 0.54 -21.85
CA ASN A 146 6.04 1.87 -21.70
C ASN A 146 5.24 2.81 -20.77
N ILE A 147 4.58 2.26 -19.76
CA ILE A 147 3.87 3.02 -18.71
C ILE A 147 4.87 3.27 -17.57
N VAL A 148 5.90 4.05 -17.81
CA VAL A 148 6.99 4.26 -16.85
C VAL A 148 7.02 5.67 -16.24
N ASP A 149 6.19 6.56 -16.75
CA ASP A 149 6.13 7.96 -16.31
C ASP A 149 4.95 8.26 -15.37
N ASP A 150 4.14 7.24 -15.05
CA ASP A 150 3.08 7.34 -14.04
C ASP A 150 3.69 7.60 -12.66
N ASP A 151 2.95 8.33 -11.82
CA ASP A 151 3.24 8.39 -10.40
C ASP A 151 2.51 7.25 -9.70
N VAL A 152 3.24 6.30 -9.12
CA VAL A 152 2.65 5.13 -8.45
C VAL A 152 2.58 5.34 -6.93
N TYR A 153 1.37 5.30 -6.39
CA TYR A 153 1.06 5.47 -4.97
C TYR A 153 0.45 4.17 -4.43
N VAL A 154 1.10 3.54 -3.48
CA VAL A 154 0.62 2.35 -2.79
C VAL A 154 0.09 2.76 -1.43
N PHE A 155 -1.11 2.32 -1.10
CA PHE A 155 -1.68 2.47 0.24
C PHE A 155 -1.77 1.10 0.89
N ASP A 156 -1.15 0.99 2.07
CA ASP A 156 -1.03 -0.26 2.78
C ASP A 156 -1.12 -0.04 4.28
N CYS A 157 -1.97 -0.83 4.96
CA CYS A 157 -2.15 -0.76 6.41
C CYS A 157 -2.56 0.64 6.91
N VAL A 158 -3.59 1.23 6.30
CA VAL A 158 -4.03 2.60 6.59
C VAL A 158 -5.21 2.69 7.57
N GLY A 159 -5.64 1.58 8.17
CA GLY A 159 -6.84 1.51 9.00
C GLY A 159 -6.61 1.78 10.49
N ARG A 160 -5.38 2.10 10.92
CA ARG A 160 -5.06 2.27 12.33
C ARG A 160 -4.18 3.50 12.59
N GLY A 161 -4.68 4.38 13.45
CA GLY A 161 -4.00 5.62 13.82
C GLY A 161 -4.24 6.78 12.86
N THR A 162 -3.61 7.92 13.14
CA THR A 162 -3.85 9.19 12.43
C THR A 162 -2.56 9.87 11.97
N VAL A 163 -1.42 9.20 12.11
CA VAL A 163 -0.14 9.69 11.60
C VAL A 163 0.18 8.97 10.30
N PRO A 164 0.04 9.63 9.14
CA PRO A 164 0.51 9.05 7.89
C PRO A 164 2.02 8.87 7.91
N VAL A 165 2.47 7.70 7.49
CA VAL A 165 3.89 7.34 7.37
C VAL A 165 4.21 7.15 5.91
N LEU A 166 5.02 8.03 5.36
CA LEU A 166 5.59 7.86 4.03
C LEU A 166 6.76 6.90 4.11
N SER A 167 6.70 5.81 3.36
CA SER A 167 7.76 4.83 3.28
C SER A 167 9.06 5.46 2.79
N LYS A 168 10.10 5.36 3.60
CA LYS A 168 11.46 5.78 3.24
C LYS A 168 12.11 4.66 2.41
N SER A 169 12.10 4.82 1.10
CA SER A 169 12.72 3.86 0.19
C SER A 169 14.18 4.22 -0.10
N PHE A 170 15.01 3.22 -0.26
CA PHE A 170 16.40 3.40 -0.66
C PHE A 170 16.51 3.42 -2.18
N VAL A 171 17.00 4.53 -2.71
CA VAL A 171 17.32 4.67 -4.14
C VAL A 171 18.83 4.62 -4.32
N PRO A 172 19.39 3.61 -4.99
CA PRO A 172 20.82 3.49 -5.19
C PRO A 172 21.41 4.70 -5.92
N LEU A 173 22.57 5.18 -5.49
CA LEU A 173 23.28 6.28 -6.15
C LEU A 173 23.61 6.00 -7.62
N LYS A 174 23.81 4.72 -7.96
CA LYS A 174 24.07 4.24 -9.32
C LYS A 174 22.81 4.09 -10.19
N ALA A 175 21.61 4.29 -9.62
CA ALA A 175 20.38 4.26 -10.39
C ALA A 175 20.35 5.39 -11.44
N ALA A 176 19.68 5.13 -12.57
CA ALA A 176 19.57 6.10 -13.67
C ALA A 176 19.02 7.44 -13.17
N SER A 177 19.58 8.57 -13.64
CA SER A 177 19.19 9.90 -13.21
C SER A 177 17.69 10.17 -13.42
N LYS A 178 17.13 9.72 -14.55
CA LYS A 178 15.70 9.85 -14.84
C LYS A 178 14.85 9.19 -13.73
N PHE A 179 15.18 7.95 -13.35
CA PHE A 179 14.48 7.25 -12.28
C PHE A 179 14.59 7.97 -10.94
N ARG A 180 15.82 8.38 -10.55
CA ARG A 180 16.05 9.11 -9.29
C ARG A 180 15.23 10.40 -9.23
N ASN A 181 15.26 11.18 -10.32
CA ASN A 181 14.48 12.42 -10.40
C ASN A 181 12.97 12.17 -10.31
N SER A 182 12.46 11.14 -10.97
CA SER A 182 11.07 10.74 -10.89
C SER A 182 10.71 10.32 -9.46
N PHE A 183 11.56 9.53 -8.79
CA PHE A 183 11.34 9.08 -7.43
C PHE A 183 11.28 10.25 -6.43
N PHE A 184 12.27 11.15 -6.44
CA PHE A 184 12.26 12.30 -5.53
C PHE A 184 11.11 13.28 -5.83
N SER A 185 10.69 13.33 -7.09
CA SER A 185 9.53 14.14 -7.48
C SER A 185 8.22 13.58 -6.93
N ILE A 186 7.98 12.27 -7.03
CA ILE A 186 6.76 11.64 -6.46
C ILE A 186 6.78 11.70 -4.93
N GLU A 187 7.93 11.45 -4.30
CA GLU A 187 8.10 11.57 -2.86
C GLU A 187 7.76 12.99 -2.37
N SER A 188 8.27 14.02 -3.04
CA SER A 188 7.96 15.42 -2.71
C SER A 188 6.48 15.77 -2.91
N ARG A 189 5.83 15.19 -3.95
CA ARG A 189 4.40 15.41 -4.20
C ARG A 189 3.53 14.79 -3.12
N ILE A 190 3.77 13.53 -2.78
CA ILE A 190 2.98 12.86 -1.74
C ILE A 190 3.24 13.49 -0.37
N ALA A 191 4.46 13.87 -0.03
CA ALA A 191 4.77 14.58 1.20
C ALA A 191 3.99 15.90 1.32
N ARG A 192 3.78 16.62 0.22
CA ARG A 192 2.94 17.83 0.20
C ARG A 192 1.47 17.51 0.44
N ILE A 193 0.96 16.44 -0.19
CA ILE A 193 -0.41 15.97 0.03
C ILE A 193 -0.61 15.57 1.49
N LEU A 194 0.28 14.77 2.04
CA LEU A 194 0.20 14.34 3.44
C LEU A 194 0.22 15.54 4.38
N ARG A 195 1.15 16.48 4.16
CA ARG A 195 1.25 17.71 4.98
C ARG A 195 -0.04 18.52 4.98
N SER A 196 -0.67 18.67 3.82
CA SER A 196 -1.93 19.43 3.71
C SER A 196 -3.16 18.67 4.24
N SER A 197 -3.10 17.33 4.28
CA SER A 197 -4.22 16.50 4.74
C SER A 197 -4.26 16.30 6.25
N CYS A 198 -3.11 16.35 6.92
CA CYS A 198 -2.95 16.01 8.35
C CYS A 198 -2.35 17.14 9.19
N ASP A 199 -2.54 18.39 8.79
CA ASP A 199 -2.03 19.59 9.49
C ASP A 199 -0.52 19.50 9.79
N GLY A 200 0.25 18.96 8.85
CA GLY A 200 1.70 18.79 8.97
C GLY A 200 2.17 17.56 9.76
N LYS A 201 1.27 16.80 10.35
CA LYS A 201 1.59 15.68 11.25
C LYS A 201 1.81 14.37 10.51
N PHE A 202 2.74 14.31 9.56
CA PHE A 202 3.17 13.07 8.92
C PHE A 202 4.66 12.85 9.14
N VAL A 203 5.13 11.62 8.98
CA VAL A 203 6.53 11.24 9.13
C VAL A 203 6.99 10.45 7.90
N SER A 204 8.31 10.49 7.62
CA SER A 204 8.94 9.61 6.63
C SER A 204 9.87 8.66 7.36
N LEU A 205 9.52 7.37 7.37
CA LEU A 205 10.20 6.34 8.15
C LEU A 205 10.39 5.07 7.31
N PRO A 206 11.39 4.23 7.64
CA PRO A 206 11.47 2.88 7.10
C PRO A 206 10.20 2.11 7.47
N VAL A 207 9.56 1.49 6.49
CA VAL A 207 8.41 0.59 6.68
C VAL A 207 8.68 -0.71 5.92
N PRO A 208 8.03 -1.82 6.28
CA PRO A 208 8.11 -3.05 5.49
C PRO A 208 7.80 -2.79 4.02
N TYR A 209 8.39 -3.57 3.14
CA TYR A 209 8.08 -3.47 1.72
C TYR A 209 6.64 -3.91 1.46
N SER A 210 6.01 -3.25 0.49
CA SER A 210 4.70 -3.56 -0.06
C SER A 210 4.80 -3.56 -1.59
N ASP A 211 3.70 -3.53 -2.30
CA ASP A 211 3.60 -3.51 -3.78
C ASP A 211 4.53 -2.49 -4.47
N ASN A 212 4.89 -1.40 -3.80
CA ASN A 212 5.84 -0.41 -4.33
C ASN A 212 7.21 -1.02 -4.67
N ALA A 213 7.63 -2.08 -3.97
CA ALA A 213 8.91 -2.73 -4.20
C ALA A 213 8.99 -3.35 -5.61
N GLY A 214 7.89 -3.95 -6.10
CA GLY A 214 7.81 -4.50 -7.45
C GLY A 214 8.03 -3.45 -8.53
N PHE A 215 7.45 -2.26 -8.38
CA PHE A 215 7.62 -1.13 -9.30
C PHE A 215 9.05 -0.57 -9.24
N LEU A 216 9.58 -0.36 -8.05
CA LEU A 216 10.95 0.13 -7.86
C LEU A 216 11.99 -0.82 -8.49
N ALA A 217 11.80 -2.14 -8.37
CA ALA A 217 12.66 -3.15 -8.99
C ALA A 217 12.67 -3.07 -10.52
N HIS A 218 11.60 -2.56 -11.14
CA HIS A 218 11.50 -2.32 -12.58
C HIS A 218 11.92 -0.92 -13.01
N GLY A 219 12.38 -0.07 -12.09
CA GLY A 219 12.79 1.31 -12.35
C GLY A 219 11.61 2.25 -12.58
N ILE A 220 10.43 1.91 -12.06
CA ILE A 220 9.24 2.75 -12.04
C ILE A 220 9.15 3.40 -10.67
N ALA A 221 9.02 4.72 -10.61
CA ALA A 221 8.95 5.46 -9.35
C ALA A 221 7.64 5.15 -8.61
N ALA A 222 7.75 4.61 -7.40
CA ALA A 222 6.62 4.25 -6.56
C ALA A 222 6.90 4.58 -5.09
N VAL A 223 5.89 5.01 -4.37
CA VAL A 223 5.93 5.29 -2.93
C VAL A 223 4.81 4.54 -2.22
N ALA A 224 5.05 4.14 -0.97
CA ALA A 224 4.02 3.56 -0.13
C ALA A 224 3.68 4.50 1.04
N VAL A 225 2.42 4.49 1.44
CA VAL A 225 1.89 5.23 2.60
C VAL A 225 1.13 4.25 3.48
N THR A 226 1.49 4.24 4.76
CA THR A 226 0.79 3.52 5.83
C THR A 226 0.36 4.51 6.92
N MET A 227 -0.33 4.02 7.97
CA MET A 227 -0.68 4.84 9.13
C MET A 227 -0.27 4.19 10.44
N LEU A 228 0.07 5.02 11.41
CA LEU A 228 0.35 4.61 12.79
C LEU A 228 -0.40 5.49 13.80
N PRO A 229 -0.72 4.95 14.99
CA PRO A 229 -1.03 5.76 16.17
C PRO A 229 0.12 6.72 16.51
N VAL A 230 -0.21 7.86 17.11
CA VAL A 230 0.77 8.92 17.44
C VAL A 230 1.87 8.41 18.37
N ASP A 231 1.48 7.66 19.39
CA ASP A 231 2.40 7.06 20.37
C ASP A 231 3.34 6.05 19.70
N GLU A 232 2.81 5.16 18.87
CA GLU A 232 3.61 4.16 18.15
C GLU A 232 4.58 4.82 17.15
N ALA A 233 4.15 5.87 16.44
CA ALA A 233 5.02 6.62 15.51
C ALA A 233 6.16 7.31 16.26
N ASN A 234 5.87 7.93 17.40
CA ASN A 234 6.89 8.60 18.23
C ASN A 234 7.88 7.60 18.82
N GLU A 235 7.38 6.49 19.39
CA GLU A 235 8.23 5.42 19.94
C GLU A 235 9.13 4.83 18.84
N TYR A 236 8.57 4.56 17.66
CA TYR A 236 9.35 4.00 16.56
C TYR A 236 10.43 4.97 16.05
N MET A 237 10.14 6.25 15.92
CA MET A 237 11.15 7.26 15.59
C MET A 237 12.30 7.27 16.61
N PHE A 238 11.96 7.20 17.92
CA PHE A 238 12.95 7.12 18.96
C PHE A 238 13.79 5.84 18.87
N ASN A 239 13.15 4.70 18.62
CA ASN A 239 13.80 3.41 18.49
C ASN A 239 14.75 3.35 17.29
N LEU A 240 14.37 3.95 16.15
CA LEU A 240 15.25 4.04 14.97
C LEU A 240 16.55 4.81 15.23
N VAL A 241 16.50 5.83 16.09
CA VAL A 241 17.71 6.58 16.47
C VAL A 241 18.56 5.79 17.47
N ARG A 242 17.91 5.06 18.37
CA ARG A 242 18.58 4.39 19.50
C ARG A 242 19.17 3.04 19.13
N PHE A 243 18.51 2.28 18.23
CA PHE A 243 18.89 0.91 17.93
C PHE A 243 19.47 0.81 16.50
N PRO A 244 20.79 0.71 16.37
CA PRO A 244 21.43 0.36 15.10
C PRO A 244 20.82 -0.92 14.54
N TYR A 245 20.73 -1.01 13.22
CA TYR A 245 20.15 -2.15 12.50
C TYR A 245 18.63 -2.30 12.56
N LEU A 246 17.87 -1.48 13.33
CA LEU A 246 16.41 -1.55 13.31
C LEU A 246 15.86 -1.18 11.91
N GLU A 247 16.43 -0.17 11.26
CA GLU A 247 16.11 0.17 9.86
C GLU A 247 16.38 -1.00 8.92
N ASP A 248 17.56 -1.62 9.04
CA ASP A 248 17.93 -2.76 8.18
C ASP A 248 17.03 -3.98 8.43
N PHE A 249 16.68 -4.22 9.69
CA PHE A 249 15.74 -5.26 10.07
C PHE A 249 14.35 -5.05 9.42
N VAL A 250 13.78 -3.87 9.55
CA VAL A 250 12.45 -3.52 9.00
C VAL A 250 12.45 -3.58 7.47
N LEU A 251 13.54 -3.17 6.82
CA LEU A 251 13.69 -3.20 5.36
C LEU A 251 14.18 -4.55 4.83
N ASN A 252 14.16 -5.59 5.68
CA ASN A 252 14.63 -6.94 5.34
C ASN A 252 16.03 -6.96 4.70
N ARG A 253 16.91 -6.09 5.20
CA ARG A 253 18.33 -6.07 4.83
C ARG A 253 19.14 -6.96 5.76
N LYS A 254 20.40 -7.19 5.38
CA LYS A 254 21.31 -8.02 6.17
C LYS A 254 21.63 -7.37 7.53
N VAL A 255 21.20 -8.02 8.60
CA VAL A 255 21.56 -7.68 9.99
C VAL A 255 22.73 -8.59 10.41
N PRO A 256 23.74 -8.08 11.15
CA PRO A 256 24.81 -8.90 11.69
C PRO A 256 24.30 -10.09 12.52
N GLN A 257 25.04 -11.21 12.51
CA GLN A 257 24.61 -12.46 13.16
C GLN A 257 24.58 -12.37 14.70
N ASP A 258 25.35 -11.47 15.27
CA ASP A 258 25.44 -11.19 16.70
C ASP A 258 24.30 -10.28 17.21
N VAL A 259 23.48 -9.73 16.29
CA VAL A 259 22.30 -8.92 16.65
C VAL A 259 21.08 -9.83 16.80
N GLU A 260 20.50 -9.82 17.98
CA GLU A 260 19.31 -10.61 18.29
C GLU A 260 18.06 -10.03 17.59
N LYS A 261 17.57 -10.69 16.53
CA LYS A 261 16.40 -10.25 15.77
C LYS A 261 15.14 -10.16 16.63
N SER A 262 14.95 -11.08 17.61
CA SER A 262 13.83 -11.07 18.55
C SER A 262 13.79 -9.79 19.42
N PHE A 263 14.95 -9.18 19.66
CA PHE A 263 15.02 -7.89 20.33
C PHE A 263 14.54 -6.76 19.39
N LEU A 264 14.97 -6.75 18.13
CA LEU A 264 14.52 -5.75 17.15
C LEU A 264 13.02 -5.84 16.88
N GLU A 265 12.44 -7.06 16.87
CA GLU A 265 10.99 -7.28 16.76
C GLU A 265 10.19 -6.60 17.88
N LYS A 266 10.77 -6.44 19.06
CA LYS A 266 10.11 -5.71 20.16
C LYS A 266 10.09 -4.21 19.93
N MET A 267 11.00 -3.68 19.10
CA MET A 267 11.21 -2.25 18.86
C MET A 267 10.37 -1.68 17.70
N ILE A 268 9.71 -2.54 16.91
CA ILE A 268 8.78 -2.10 15.87
C ILE A 268 7.41 -1.71 16.45
N PRO A 269 6.60 -0.92 15.70
CA PRO A 269 5.25 -0.54 16.13
C PRO A 269 4.36 -1.72 16.52
N ALA A 270 3.55 -1.54 17.56
CA ALA A 270 2.62 -2.57 18.01
C ALA A 270 1.57 -2.92 16.94
N SER A 271 1.20 -1.96 16.10
CA SER A 271 0.34 -2.18 14.94
C SER A 271 0.92 -3.21 13.98
N TRP A 272 2.23 -3.14 13.70
CA TRP A 272 2.89 -4.08 12.77
C TRP A 272 3.05 -5.49 13.37
N LYS A 273 3.12 -5.61 14.69
CA LYS A 273 3.13 -6.92 15.37
C LYS A 273 1.81 -7.69 15.23
N LYS A 274 0.73 -7.01 14.81
CA LYS A 274 -0.58 -7.63 14.55
C LYS A 274 -0.68 -8.22 13.15
N PHE A 275 0.12 -7.73 12.17
CA PHE A 275 0.10 -8.22 10.79
C PHE A 275 0.26 -9.72 10.76
N HIS A 276 -0.49 -10.36 9.86
CA HIS A 276 -0.46 -11.80 9.66
C HIS A 276 -0.89 -12.63 10.88
N THR A 277 -1.55 -12.02 11.87
CA THR A 277 -2.08 -12.70 13.04
C THR A 277 -3.61 -12.50 13.15
N ARG A 278 -4.25 -13.26 14.03
CA ARG A 278 -5.68 -13.08 14.35
C ARG A 278 -5.98 -11.74 15.05
N GLN A 279 -4.96 -11.01 15.46
CA GLN A 279 -5.12 -9.69 16.10
C GLN A 279 -5.29 -8.56 15.06
N ASP A 280 -5.02 -8.83 13.79
CA ASP A 280 -5.36 -7.91 12.71
C ASP A 280 -6.83 -8.08 12.32
N ASN A 281 -7.72 -7.69 13.21
CA ASN A 281 -9.16 -7.85 13.11
C ASN A 281 -9.88 -6.48 13.15
N PHE A 282 -11.20 -6.52 13.00
CA PHE A 282 -12.04 -5.33 12.95
C PHE A 282 -11.84 -4.38 14.16
N ASP A 283 -11.71 -4.93 15.37
CA ASP A 283 -11.57 -4.16 16.61
C ASP A 283 -10.20 -3.46 16.71
N SER A 284 -9.24 -3.82 15.86
CA SER A 284 -7.92 -3.17 15.81
C SER A 284 -7.92 -1.85 15.05
N LEU A 285 -8.98 -1.53 14.32
CA LEU A 285 -9.08 -0.37 13.46
C LEU A 285 -9.52 0.88 14.22
N THR A 286 -9.22 2.05 13.65
CA THR A 286 -9.65 3.36 14.16
C THR A 286 -10.44 4.10 13.10
N GLU A 287 -11.60 4.68 13.44
CA GLU A 287 -12.46 5.36 12.47
C GLU A 287 -11.80 6.63 11.91
N GLU A 288 -11.01 7.31 12.73
CA GLU A 288 -10.29 8.52 12.37
C GLU A 288 -9.27 8.30 11.24
N SER A 289 -8.72 7.10 11.14
CA SER A 289 -7.78 6.75 10.06
C SER A 289 -8.47 6.82 8.68
N PHE A 290 -9.71 6.35 8.60
CA PHE A 290 -10.50 6.39 7.36
C PHE A 290 -10.88 7.83 6.98
N VAL A 291 -11.19 8.68 7.96
CA VAL A 291 -11.42 10.12 7.73
C VAL A 291 -10.14 10.80 7.21
N MET A 292 -8.97 10.43 7.77
CA MET A 292 -7.69 10.93 7.30
C MET A 292 -7.40 10.47 5.87
N MET A 293 -7.61 9.18 5.58
CA MET A 293 -7.45 8.65 4.23
C MET A 293 -8.35 9.34 3.22
N GLU A 294 -9.59 9.65 3.58
CA GLU A 294 -10.49 10.38 2.70
C GLU A 294 -9.92 11.73 2.28
N LYS A 295 -9.35 12.50 3.23
CA LYS A 295 -8.69 13.78 2.94
C LYS A 295 -7.49 13.61 2.02
N ILE A 296 -6.66 12.60 2.27
CA ILE A 296 -5.48 12.29 1.43
C ILE A 296 -5.92 11.98 0.00
N LEU A 297 -6.91 11.10 -0.17
CA LEU A 297 -7.40 10.68 -1.48
C LEU A 297 -8.11 11.82 -2.24
N GLN A 298 -8.84 12.70 -1.54
CA GLN A 298 -9.43 13.90 -2.14
C GLN A 298 -8.36 14.86 -2.66
N ASN A 299 -7.30 15.12 -1.89
CA ASN A 299 -6.18 15.95 -2.32
C ASN A 299 -5.42 15.31 -3.48
N LEU A 300 -5.28 13.97 -3.48
CA LEU A 300 -4.67 13.24 -4.59
C LEU A 300 -5.53 13.31 -5.87
N ALA A 301 -6.86 13.28 -5.77
CA ALA A 301 -7.77 13.38 -6.91
C ALA A 301 -7.55 14.68 -7.70
N VAL A 302 -7.45 15.81 -6.99
CA VAL A 302 -7.33 17.14 -7.59
C VAL A 302 -5.90 17.52 -7.99
N LEU A 303 -4.89 16.76 -7.56
CA LEU A 303 -3.50 16.99 -7.94
C LEU A 303 -3.33 16.84 -9.45
N LYS A 304 -2.85 17.89 -10.11
CA LYS A 304 -2.48 17.92 -11.53
C LYS A 304 -0.96 17.96 -11.68
N ILE A 305 -0.41 16.99 -12.38
CA ILE A 305 1.03 16.84 -12.60
C ILE A 305 1.25 17.00 -14.10
N PRO A 306 1.83 18.09 -14.59
CA PRO A 306 2.11 18.25 -16.02
C PRO A 306 3.00 17.12 -16.57
N CYS A 307 2.73 16.72 -17.83
CA CYS A 307 3.55 15.74 -18.55
C CYS A 307 4.92 16.28 -18.90
#